data_cb50923fa98ad0ec4d2da23af5a722a6
#
_entry.id   cb50923fa98ad0ec4d2da23af5a722a6
#
_cell.length_a   1.000
_cell.length_b   1.000
_cell.length_c   1.000
_cell.angle_alpha   90.00
_cell.angle_beta   90.00
_cell.angle_gamma   90.00
#
_symmetry.space_group_name_H-M   'P 1'
#
loop_
_entity.id
_entity.type
_entity.pdbx_description
1 polymer ?
#
loop_
_entity_poly.entity_id
_entity_poly.type
_entity_poly.pdbx_seq_one_letter_code
_entity_poly.pdbx_strand_id
1 'polypeptide(L)' 'MIAAVRGEVMVRRPDHVVVDTGGVGYRLAVSSETLKAVPATGRETFLHAELIAREDSLSL' A
#
# COMPACT_ATOMS: atom_id res chain seq x y z
N MET A 1 -5.43 11.75 -9.16
CA MET A 1 -5.44 10.28 -9.18
C MET A 1 -4.04 9.72 -8.93
N ILE A 2 -3.95 8.72 -8.10
CA ILE A 2 -2.66 8.09 -7.79
C ILE A 2 -2.48 6.88 -8.70
N ALA A 3 -1.40 6.87 -9.46
CA ALA A 3 -1.13 5.79 -10.40
C ALA A 3 -0.29 4.68 -9.77
N ALA A 4 0.54 5.02 -8.79
CA ALA A 4 1.41 4.05 -8.13
C ALA A 4 1.89 4.63 -6.82
N VAL A 5 2.30 3.75 -5.91
CA VAL A 5 2.85 4.16 -4.62
C VAL A 5 4.14 3.39 -4.38
N ARG A 6 5.19 4.11 -4.01
CA ARG A 6 6.46 3.52 -3.64
C ARG A 6 6.85 4.02 -2.25
N GLY A 7 7.27 3.13 -1.39
CA GLY A 7 7.71 3.54 -0.08
C GLY A 7 7.94 2.36 0.84
N GLU A 8 8.14 2.67 2.10
CA GLU A 8 8.41 1.66 3.11
C GLU A 8 7.11 1.14 3.70
N VAL A 9 6.97 -0.17 3.82
CA VAL A 9 5.79 -0.79 4.43
C VAL A 9 5.87 -0.56 5.93
N MET A 10 4.93 0.22 6.46
CA MET A 10 4.89 0.53 7.88
C MET A 10 3.97 -0.41 8.64
N VAL A 11 2.84 -0.78 8.01
CA VAL A 11 1.85 -1.66 8.62
C VAL A 11 1.40 -2.64 7.54
N ARG A 12 1.25 -3.90 7.91
CA ARG A 12 0.81 -4.93 6.99
C ARG A 12 -0.29 -5.73 7.67
N ARG A 13 -1.51 -5.57 7.20
CA ARG A 13 -2.69 -6.25 7.74
C ARG A 13 -3.36 -7.09 6.65
N PRO A 14 -4.25 -8.01 7.01
CA PRO A 14 -4.88 -8.87 6.00
C PRO A 14 -5.64 -8.13 4.91
N ASP A 15 -6.16 -6.94 5.19
CA ASP A 15 -7.00 -6.23 4.23
C ASP A 15 -6.40 -4.90 3.79
N HIS A 16 -5.27 -4.48 4.38
CA HIS A 16 -4.68 -3.21 3.99
C HIS A 16 -3.21 -3.15 4.39
N VAL A 17 -2.51 -2.21 3.78
CA VAL A 17 -1.14 -1.91 4.17
C VAL A 17 -1.03 -0.40 4.31
N VAL A 18 -0.05 0.03 5.10
CA VAL A 18 0.29 1.45 5.20
C VAL A 18 1.70 1.59 4.65
N VAL A 19 1.86 2.46 3.66
CA VAL A 19 3.14 2.68 3.01
C VAL A 19 3.55 4.12 3.28
N ASP A 20 4.75 4.30 3.79
CA ASP A 20 5.31 5.62 4.08
C ASP A 20 6.09 6.11 2.86
N THR A 21 5.62 7.21 2.28
CA THR A 21 6.33 7.83 1.16
C THR A 21 6.70 9.24 1.56
N GLY A 22 7.98 9.45 1.87
CA GLY A 22 8.46 10.77 2.21
C GLY A 22 7.84 11.35 3.46
N GLY A 23 7.49 10.52 4.42
CA GLY A 23 6.89 10.99 5.67
C GLY A 23 5.37 10.99 5.67
N VAL A 24 4.75 10.64 4.55
CA VAL A 24 3.30 10.55 4.46
C VAL A 24 2.89 9.09 4.42
N GLY A 25 2.04 8.67 5.34
CA GLY A 25 1.58 7.29 5.38
C GLY A 25 0.29 7.13 4.60
N TYR A 26 0.32 6.30 3.56
CA TYR A 26 -0.85 6.00 2.75
C TYR A 26 -1.44 4.68 3.17
N ARG A 27 -2.71 4.69 3.55
CA ARG A 27 -3.41 3.46 3.88
C ARG A 27 -4.08 2.94 2.61
N LEU A 28 -3.63 1.77 2.17
CA LEU A 28 -4.05 1.20 0.89
C LEU A 28 -4.76 -0.11 1.14
N ALA A 29 -6.02 -0.19 0.71
CA ALA A 29 -6.75 -1.46 0.79
C ALA A 29 -6.24 -2.36 -0.32
N VAL A 30 -5.89 -3.60 0.02
CA VAL A 30 -5.34 -4.56 -0.94
C VAL A 30 -6.09 -5.87 -0.83
N SER A 31 -6.12 -6.61 -1.92
CA SER A 31 -6.68 -7.95 -1.92
C SER A 31 -5.69 -8.91 -1.27
N SER A 32 -6.16 -10.10 -0.94
CA SER A 32 -5.27 -11.11 -0.36
C SER A 32 -4.20 -11.52 -1.36
N GLU A 33 -4.51 -11.49 -2.65
CA GLU A 33 -3.53 -11.80 -3.68
C GLU A 33 -2.43 -10.75 -3.73
N THR A 34 -2.81 -9.47 -3.70
CA THR A 34 -1.84 -8.39 -3.71
C THR A 34 -1.00 -8.42 -2.45
N LEU A 35 -1.62 -8.75 -1.32
CA LEU A 35 -0.90 -8.79 -0.05
C LEU A 35 0.25 -9.77 -0.09
N LYS A 36 0.10 -10.87 -0.81
CA LYS A 36 1.16 -11.87 -0.93
C LYS A 36 2.41 -11.28 -1.57
N ALA A 37 2.25 -10.28 -2.42
CA ALA A 37 3.37 -9.63 -3.10
C ALA A 37 3.97 -8.49 -2.28
N VAL A 38 3.33 -8.10 -1.20
CA VAL A 38 3.83 -7.00 -0.36
C VAL A 38 4.87 -7.56 0.60
N PRO A 39 6.06 -6.97 0.66
CA PRO A 39 7.12 -7.48 1.54
C PRO A 39 6.79 -7.19 3.01
N ALA A 40 7.65 -7.69 3.88
CA ALA A 40 7.48 -7.52 5.31
C ALA A 40 7.58 -6.05 5.69
N THR A 41 7.03 -5.73 6.85
CA THR A 41 7.14 -4.39 7.43
C THR A 41 8.60 -3.98 7.51
N GLY A 42 8.88 -2.75 7.14
CA GLY A 42 10.24 -2.21 7.14
C GLY A 42 10.93 -2.31 5.79
N ARG A 43 10.32 -2.99 4.82
CA ARG A 43 10.91 -3.14 3.49
C ARG A 43 10.23 -2.19 2.51
N GLU A 44 10.95 -1.84 1.46
CA GLU A 44 10.40 -0.97 0.42
C GLU A 44 9.51 -1.76 -0.52
N THR A 45 8.43 -1.13 -0.96
CA THR A 45 7.52 -1.75 -1.92
C THR A 45 7.11 -0.72 -2.97
N PHE A 46 6.61 -1.24 -4.09
CA PHE A 46 6.10 -0.42 -5.17
C PHE A 46 4.80 -1.07 -5.64
N LEU A 47 3.70 -0.33 -5.54
CA LEU A 47 2.39 -0.86 -5.89
C LEU A 47 1.74 0.01 -6.95
N HIS A 48 1.31 -0.61 -8.03
CA HIS A 48 0.52 0.08 -9.06
C HIS A 48 -0.90 0.25 -8.57
N ALA A 49 -1.55 1.31 -9.03
CA ALA A 49 -2.92 1.61 -8.61
C ALA A 49 -3.89 0.47 -8.91
N GLU A 50 -3.63 -0.26 -9.98
CA GLU A 50 -4.50 -1.37 -10.37
C GLU A 50 -4.46 -2.52 -9.37
N LEU A 51 -3.43 -2.57 -8.51
CA LEU A 51 -3.32 -3.58 -7.47
C LEU A 51 -3.91 -3.10 -6.15
N ILE A 52 -4.29 -1.84 -6.09
CA ILE A 52 -4.86 -1.23 -4.89
C ILE A 52 -6.37 -1.22 -5.08
N ALA A 53 -7.10 -1.62 -4.04
CA ALA A 53 -8.55 -1.61 -4.11
C ALA A 53 -9.02 -0.16 -4.30
N ARG A 54 -10.28 0.08 -4.29
CA ARG A 54 -10.92 1.34 -4.63
C ARG A 54 -10.17 2.57 -4.12
N GLU A 55 -10.28 3.64 -4.89
CA GLU A 55 -9.61 4.90 -4.57
C GLU A 55 -10.09 5.52 -3.26
N ASP A 56 -11.27 5.21 -2.81
CA ASP A 56 -11.74 5.74 -1.54
C ASP A 56 -10.93 5.21 -0.37
N SER A 57 -10.16 4.17 -0.59
CA SER A 57 -9.26 3.66 0.44
C SER A 57 -7.92 4.39 0.44
N LEU A 58 -7.75 5.37 -0.44
CA LEU A 58 -6.53 6.16 -0.52
C LEU A 58 -6.68 7.53 0.14
N SER A 59 -7.65 7.69 1.00
CA SER A 59 -7.86 8.98 1.64
C SER A 59 -6.71 9.28 2.61
N LEU A 60 -6.40 10.53 2.70
CA LEU A 60 -5.35 11.02 3.60
C LEU A 60 -5.94 11.52 4.90
#